data_c79ef003fd2dcabb8ff1705f594bbd7a
#
_entry.id   c79ef003fd2dcabb8ff1705f594bbd7a
#
_cell.length_a   1.000
_cell.length_b   1.000
_cell.length_c   1.000
_cell.angle_alpha   90.00
_cell.angle_beta   90.00
_cell.angle_gamma   90.00
#
_symmetry.space_group_name_H-M   'P 1'
#
loop_
_entity.id
_entity.type
_entity.pdbx_description
1 polymer ?
#
loop_
_entity_poly.entity_id
_entity_poly.type
_entity_poly.pdbx_seq_one_letter_code
_entity_poly.pdbx_strand_id
1 'polypeptide(L)'
;MHFDTQGSGPDLVLVHGWAMHSGVFAPLVRELAPHFRLHLVDLPGHGFSRDDGATLDPGDCARRIASAVPRAIWLGWSLGGLVAMRAALDGPENVRGLVLIAASPRFVVGEDWPNGVEPSVFAEFGTGLASDYQGTIERFLALEALGSDHARNELRTLKTQVFARGEPALSALSDGLHLLDASDFRAEMPRLAMPSLWFAGRRDRLVNANAMRWAAGQSGGRYVECNTGHAPFLGHAQSLAATIRAFAEGIPA
;
A
#
# COMPACT_ATOMS: atom_id res chain seq x y z
N MET A 1 3.44 12.60 11.57
CA MET A 1 3.22 12.23 10.15
C MET A 1 2.94 13.48 9.34
N HIS A 2 3.44 13.53 8.11
CA HIS A 2 3.17 14.59 7.13
C HIS A 2 1.94 14.22 6.30
N PHE A 3 1.11 15.24 6.02
CA PHE A 3 -0.06 15.14 5.17
C PHE A 3 -0.01 16.23 4.11
N ASP A 4 -0.25 15.86 2.86
CA ASP A 4 -0.47 16.79 1.76
C ASP A 4 -1.89 16.58 1.21
N THR A 5 -2.60 17.66 0.91
CA THR A 5 -3.99 17.59 0.45
C THR A 5 -4.11 18.23 -0.92
N GLN A 6 -4.66 17.49 -1.88
CA GLN A 6 -4.81 17.93 -3.27
C GLN A 6 -6.20 17.58 -3.82
N GLY A 7 -6.71 18.41 -4.73
CA GLY A 7 -7.99 18.18 -5.38
C GLY A 7 -9.20 18.59 -4.54
N SER A 8 -10.39 18.20 -5.00
CA SER A 8 -11.67 18.51 -4.36
C SER A 8 -12.69 17.41 -4.64
N GLY A 9 -13.66 17.22 -3.74
CA GLY A 9 -14.67 16.16 -3.82
C GLY A 9 -14.68 15.27 -2.59
N PRO A 10 -15.18 14.02 -2.70
CA PRO A 10 -15.13 13.04 -1.62
C PRO A 10 -13.68 12.76 -1.16
N ASP A 11 -13.52 12.55 0.15
CA ASP A 11 -12.20 12.32 0.74
C ASP A 11 -11.65 10.92 0.40
N LEU A 12 -10.38 10.88 -0.03
CA LEU A 12 -9.63 9.67 -0.34
C LEU A 12 -8.23 9.76 0.28
N VAL A 13 -7.92 8.87 1.22
CA VAL A 13 -6.59 8.73 1.84
C VAL A 13 -5.74 7.80 1.00
N LEU A 14 -4.46 8.15 0.76
CA LEU A 14 -3.49 7.31 0.06
C LEU A 14 -2.30 6.99 0.98
N VAL A 15 -2.08 5.70 1.24
CA VAL A 15 -1.01 5.18 2.11
C VAL A 15 -0.04 4.35 1.29
N HIS A 16 1.23 4.77 1.27
CA HIS A 16 2.28 4.18 0.44
C HIS A 16 2.84 2.85 1.00
N GLY A 17 3.61 2.14 0.16
CA GLY A 17 4.31 0.92 0.48
C GLY A 17 5.67 1.14 1.16
N TRP A 18 6.35 0.03 1.46
CA TRP A 18 7.67 0.00 2.11
C TRP A 18 8.70 0.84 1.35
N ALA A 19 9.58 1.52 2.08
CA ALA A 19 10.64 2.41 1.63
C ALA A 19 10.18 3.66 0.84
N MET A 20 8.92 3.75 0.44
CA MET A 20 8.43 4.84 -0.40
C MET A 20 7.86 6.00 0.44
N HIS A 21 7.30 6.98 -0.23
CA HIS A 21 6.54 8.09 0.35
C HIS A 21 5.39 8.44 -0.60
N SER A 22 4.47 9.27 -0.17
CA SER A 22 3.25 9.61 -0.93
C SER A 22 3.50 10.15 -2.34
N GLY A 23 4.67 10.71 -2.62
CA GLY A 23 5.05 11.19 -3.95
C GLY A 23 5.04 10.10 -5.03
N VAL A 24 5.14 8.81 -4.66
CA VAL A 24 5.06 7.68 -5.60
C VAL A 24 3.73 7.64 -6.34
N PHE A 25 2.67 8.16 -5.73
CA PHE A 25 1.34 8.23 -6.32
C PHE A 25 1.13 9.35 -7.34
N ALA A 26 2.16 10.15 -7.67
CA ALA A 26 2.01 11.29 -8.56
C ALA A 26 1.27 11.00 -9.90
N PRO A 27 1.47 9.85 -10.59
CA PRO A 27 0.67 9.51 -11.76
C PRO A 27 -0.82 9.32 -11.43
N LEU A 28 -1.13 8.63 -10.33
CA LEU A 28 -2.50 8.37 -9.89
C LEU A 28 -3.19 9.64 -9.37
N VAL A 29 -2.44 10.50 -8.68
CA VAL A 29 -2.92 11.80 -8.19
C VAL A 29 -3.43 12.68 -9.33
N ARG A 30 -2.71 12.75 -10.45
CA ARG A 30 -3.15 13.52 -11.64
C ARG A 30 -4.51 13.09 -12.15
N GLU A 31 -4.81 11.78 -12.08
CA GLU A 31 -6.07 11.21 -12.57
C GLU A 31 -7.21 11.33 -11.54
N LEU A 32 -6.88 11.31 -10.24
CA LEU A 32 -7.88 11.30 -9.17
C LEU A 32 -8.21 12.69 -8.59
N ALA A 33 -7.27 13.64 -8.57
CA ALA A 33 -7.45 14.97 -7.99
C ALA A 33 -8.63 15.79 -8.60
N PRO A 34 -9.00 15.61 -9.87
CA PRO A 34 -10.22 16.24 -10.41
C PRO A 34 -11.53 15.71 -9.80
N HIS A 35 -11.49 14.58 -9.08
CA HIS A 35 -12.67 13.85 -8.63
C HIS A 35 -12.72 13.62 -7.11
N PHE A 36 -11.59 13.77 -6.42
CA PHE A 36 -11.44 13.50 -4.99
C PHE A 36 -10.61 14.58 -4.30
N ARG A 37 -10.90 14.82 -3.04
CA ARG A 37 -9.97 15.45 -2.13
C ARG A 37 -9.02 14.37 -1.60
N LEU A 38 -7.79 14.38 -2.10
CA LEU A 38 -6.77 13.38 -1.83
C LEU A 38 -5.96 13.78 -0.59
N HIS A 39 -5.85 12.89 0.38
CA HIS A 39 -4.99 13.02 1.55
C HIS A 39 -3.79 12.08 1.38
N LEU A 40 -2.67 12.65 1.00
CA LEU A 40 -1.42 11.95 0.76
C LEU A 40 -0.62 11.87 2.04
N VAL A 41 -0.34 10.67 2.52
CA VAL A 41 0.29 10.45 3.82
C VAL A 41 1.71 9.94 3.64
N ASP A 42 2.69 10.58 4.28
CA ASP A 42 4.01 9.98 4.50
C ASP A 42 4.01 9.29 5.87
N LEU A 43 4.20 7.97 5.88
CA LEU A 43 4.26 7.15 7.10
C LEU A 43 5.47 7.52 7.96
N PRO A 44 5.48 7.23 9.26
CA PRO A 44 6.62 7.49 10.14
C PRO A 44 7.92 6.95 9.54
N GLY A 45 8.98 7.72 9.64
CA GLY A 45 10.29 7.39 9.10
C GLY A 45 10.45 7.49 7.58
N HIS A 46 9.43 7.96 6.85
CA HIS A 46 9.43 8.05 5.39
C HIS A 46 9.16 9.48 4.90
N GLY A 47 9.77 9.86 3.77
CA GLY A 47 9.53 11.14 3.10
C GLY A 47 9.66 12.34 4.05
N PHE A 48 8.67 13.22 4.06
CA PHE A 48 8.65 14.38 4.97
C PHE A 48 8.30 14.01 6.43
N SER A 49 7.98 12.73 6.71
CA SER A 49 7.85 12.17 8.07
C SER A 49 9.11 11.42 8.52
N ARG A 50 10.24 11.53 7.83
CA ARG A 50 11.45 10.74 8.13
C ARG A 50 11.98 10.96 9.55
N ASP A 51 11.77 12.15 10.09
CA ASP A 51 12.19 12.53 11.46
C ASP A 51 11.08 12.29 12.52
N ASP A 52 9.96 11.69 12.12
CA ASP A 52 8.91 11.22 13.03
C ASP A 52 9.40 9.93 13.71
N GLY A 53 9.82 10.03 14.94
CA GLY A 53 10.42 8.93 15.72
C GLY A 53 9.42 7.87 16.20
N ALA A 54 8.16 7.92 15.76
CA ALA A 54 7.19 6.90 16.11
C ALA A 54 7.49 5.57 15.38
N THR A 55 7.27 4.46 16.08
CA THR A 55 7.33 3.11 15.50
C THR A 55 6.33 2.98 14.36
N LEU A 56 6.70 2.28 13.32
CA LEU A 56 5.81 1.97 12.21
C LEU A 56 4.85 0.82 12.60
N ASP A 57 3.83 1.16 13.38
CA ASP A 57 2.75 0.25 13.77
C ASP A 57 1.48 0.56 12.95
N PRO A 58 0.83 -0.44 12.31
CA PRO A 58 -0.34 -0.20 11.47
C PRO A 58 -1.52 0.42 12.23
N GLY A 59 -1.76 0.02 13.48
CA GLY A 59 -2.85 0.54 14.30
C GLY A 59 -2.59 1.99 14.73
N ASP A 60 -1.35 2.32 15.16
CA ASP A 60 -0.96 3.68 15.48
C ASP A 60 -1.04 4.60 14.27
N CYS A 61 -0.53 4.15 13.13
CA CYS A 61 -0.64 4.89 11.86
C CYS A 61 -2.09 5.14 11.48
N ALA A 62 -2.94 4.11 11.56
CA ALA A 62 -4.37 4.21 11.25
C ALA A 62 -5.08 5.24 12.16
N ARG A 63 -4.85 5.18 13.49
CA ARG A 63 -5.42 6.16 14.44
C ARG A 63 -4.95 7.59 14.17
N ARG A 64 -3.67 7.79 13.91
CA ARG A 64 -3.09 9.12 13.60
C ARG A 64 -3.66 9.69 12.31
N ILE A 65 -3.85 8.86 11.28
CA ILE A 65 -4.47 9.27 10.02
C ILE A 65 -5.95 9.59 10.25
N ALA A 66 -6.71 8.73 10.91
CA ALA A 66 -8.13 8.93 11.18
C ALA A 66 -8.41 10.19 12.03
N SER A 67 -7.49 10.58 12.91
CA SER A 67 -7.63 11.83 13.69
C SER A 67 -7.31 13.09 12.88
N ALA A 68 -6.63 12.98 11.75
CA ALA A 68 -6.18 14.10 10.92
C ALA A 68 -7.05 14.33 9.67
N VAL A 69 -7.84 13.32 9.26
CA VAL A 69 -8.65 13.37 8.04
C VAL A 69 -10.11 13.06 8.34
N PRO A 70 -11.08 13.60 7.55
CA PRO A 70 -12.49 13.21 7.66
C PRO A 70 -12.69 11.72 7.37
N ARG A 71 -13.91 11.21 7.64
CA ARG A 71 -14.33 9.90 7.17
C ARG A 71 -14.15 9.78 5.66
N ALA A 72 -13.33 8.84 5.19
CA ALA A 72 -12.83 8.78 3.82
C ALA A 72 -12.86 7.36 3.23
N ILE A 73 -12.66 7.26 1.92
CA ILE A 73 -12.19 6.03 1.29
C ILE A 73 -10.68 5.92 1.59
N TRP A 74 -10.20 4.74 1.96
CA TRP A 74 -8.77 4.51 2.21
C TRP A 74 -8.18 3.63 1.14
N LEU A 75 -7.12 4.13 0.51
CA LEU A 75 -6.32 3.40 -0.44
C LEU A 75 -4.98 3.06 0.20
N GLY A 76 -4.69 1.76 0.32
CA GLY A 76 -3.40 1.25 0.77
C GLY A 76 -2.71 0.45 -0.32
N TRP A 77 -1.46 0.78 -0.58
CA TRP A 77 -0.60 0.03 -1.48
C TRP A 77 0.42 -0.78 -0.69
N SER A 78 0.52 -2.10 -0.98
CA SER A 78 1.51 -2.98 -0.37
C SER A 78 1.45 -2.91 1.17
N LEU A 79 2.54 -2.56 1.87
CA LEU A 79 2.59 -2.31 3.31
C LEU A 79 1.51 -1.31 3.76
N GLY A 80 1.25 -0.25 3.00
CA GLY A 80 0.18 0.70 3.29
C GLY A 80 -1.21 0.05 3.32
N GLY A 81 -1.37 -1.10 2.68
CA GLY A 81 -2.57 -1.93 2.78
C GLY A 81 -2.80 -2.50 4.18
N LEU A 82 -1.74 -2.83 4.92
CA LEU A 82 -1.86 -3.26 6.34
C LEU A 82 -2.41 -2.12 7.21
N VAL A 83 -1.94 -0.88 6.97
CA VAL A 83 -2.45 0.31 7.67
C VAL A 83 -3.92 0.55 7.33
N ALA A 84 -4.29 0.47 6.04
CA ALA A 84 -5.67 0.67 5.60
C ALA A 84 -6.61 -0.43 6.11
N MET A 85 -6.17 -1.71 6.12
CA MET A 85 -6.94 -2.81 6.71
C MET A 85 -7.11 -2.61 8.22
N ARG A 86 -6.07 -2.17 8.93
CA ARG A 86 -6.15 -1.91 10.37
C ARG A 86 -7.10 -0.75 10.68
N ALA A 87 -7.10 0.31 9.87
CA ALA A 87 -8.07 1.41 9.99
C ALA A 87 -9.52 0.90 9.85
N ALA A 88 -9.76 0.03 8.87
CA ALA A 88 -11.08 -0.53 8.60
C ALA A 88 -11.56 -1.52 9.67
N LEU A 89 -10.65 -2.22 10.34
CA LEU A 89 -10.95 -3.22 11.38
C LEU A 89 -11.13 -2.59 12.76
N ASP A 90 -10.34 -1.57 13.10
CA ASP A 90 -10.31 -0.97 14.44
C ASP A 90 -11.18 0.29 14.55
N GLY A 91 -11.44 0.99 13.45
CA GLY A 91 -12.23 2.22 13.40
C GLY A 91 -13.10 2.30 12.13
N PRO A 92 -14.01 1.33 11.92
CA PRO A 92 -14.81 1.24 10.70
C PRO A 92 -15.67 2.49 10.43
N GLU A 93 -15.99 3.26 11.47
CA GLU A 93 -16.72 4.54 11.36
C GLU A 93 -15.93 5.61 10.59
N ASN A 94 -14.59 5.50 10.53
CA ASN A 94 -13.72 6.44 9.82
C ASN A 94 -13.50 6.04 8.34
N VAL A 95 -13.91 4.82 7.96
CA VAL A 95 -13.64 4.25 6.63
C VAL A 95 -14.94 4.07 5.87
N ARG A 96 -15.12 4.84 4.78
CA ARG A 96 -16.29 4.71 3.90
C ARG A 96 -16.17 3.53 2.94
N GLY A 97 -14.97 3.20 2.54
CA GLY A 97 -14.63 2.13 1.62
C GLY A 97 -13.12 1.89 1.62
N LEU A 98 -12.72 0.72 1.17
CA LEU A 98 -11.33 0.28 1.21
C LEU A 98 -10.85 -0.08 -0.20
N VAL A 99 -9.74 0.50 -0.63
CA VAL A 99 -9.06 0.16 -1.89
C VAL A 99 -7.69 -0.42 -1.56
N LEU A 100 -7.46 -1.67 -1.91
CA LEU A 100 -6.22 -2.37 -1.64
C LEU A 100 -5.53 -2.68 -2.97
N ILE A 101 -4.35 -2.12 -3.16
CA ILE A 101 -3.53 -2.29 -4.35
C ILE A 101 -2.32 -3.12 -3.98
N ALA A 102 -2.15 -4.28 -4.61
CA ALA A 102 -1.00 -5.15 -4.37
C ALA A 102 -0.72 -5.33 -2.86
N ALA A 103 -1.77 -5.65 -2.07
CA ALA A 103 -1.72 -5.80 -0.63
C ALA A 103 -2.38 -7.11 -0.18
N SER A 104 -1.86 -7.72 0.87
CA SER A 104 -2.33 -9.02 1.37
C SER A 104 -2.56 -8.96 2.88
N PRO A 105 -3.54 -9.69 3.43
CA PRO A 105 -3.67 -9.85 4.87
C PRO A 105 -2.51 -10.66 5.49
N ARG A 106 -1.78 -11.44 4.69
CA ARG A 106 -0.55 -12.13 5.07
C ARG A 106 0.38 -12.22 3.85
N PHE A 107 1.61 -11.74 4.01
CA PHE A 107 2.58 -11.65 2.92
C PHE A 107 3.46 -12.88 2.77
N VAL A 108 3.70 -13.65 3.85
CA VAL A 108 4.58 -14.83 3.85
C VAL A 108 3.79 -16.12 3.83
N VAL A 109 4.37 -17.15 3.22
CA VAL A 109 3.83 -18.52 3.23
C VAL A 109 3.76 -19.09 4.64
N GLY A 110 2.89 -20.08 4.84
CA GLY A 110 2.76 -20.86 6.05
C GLY A 110 2.10 -22.19 5.73
N GLU A 111 2.01 -23.11 6.69
CA GLU A 111 1.40 -24.44 6.49
C GLU A 111 0.01 -24.37 5.86
N ASP A 112 -0.78 -23.39 6.27
CA ASP A 112 -2.16 -23.14 5.83
C ASP A 112 -2.29 -22.00 4.84
N TRP A 113 -1.17 -21.46 4.33
CA TRP A 113 -1.14 -20.28 3.46
C TRP A 113 -0.07 -20.38 2.37
N PRO A 114 -0.40 -20.92 1.18
CA PRO A 114 0.56 -21.03 0.08
C PRO A 114 0.69 -19.76 -0.77
N ASN A 115 -0.06 -18.67 -0.44
CA ASN A 115 -0.20 -17.50 -1.29
C ASN A 115 0.73 -16.33 -0.90
N GLY A 116 1.79 -16.60 -0.15
CA GLY A 116 2.80 -15.61 0.24
C GLY A 116 4.12 -15.78 -0.52
N VAL A 117 5.10 -14.96 -0.16
CA VAL A 117 6.52 -15.18 -0.49
C VAL A 117 7.21 -15.97 0.62
N GLU A 118 8.37 -16.55 0.33
CA GLU A 118 9.16 -17.23 1.36
C GLU A 118 9.64 -16.23 2.42
N PRO A 119 9.61 -16.58 3.73
CA PRO A 119 10.04 -15.68 4.81
C PRO A 119 11.50 -15.21 4.63
N SER A 120 12.35 -16.00 4.00
CA SER A 120 13.75 -15.63 3.67
C SER A 120 13.83 -14.34 2.86
N VAL A 121 12.83 -14.01 2.06
CA VAL A 121 12.82 -12.78 1.23
C VAL A 121 12.94 -11.54 2.12
N PHE A 122 12.10 -11.42 3.15
CA PHE A 122 12.16 -10.25 4.05
C PHE A 122 13.36 -10.30 5.00
N ALA A 123 13.77 -11.48 5.44
CA ALA A 123 14.98 -11.68 6.25
C ALA A 123 16.25 -11.24 5.51
N GLU A 124 16.38 -11.56 4.22
CA GLU A 124 17.51 -11.16 3.38
C GLU A 124 17.54 -9.62 3.22
N PHE A 125 16.40 -8.96 3.00
CA PHE A 125 16.34 -7.50 2.97
C PHE A 125 16.70 -6.90 4.33
N GLY A 126 16.24 -7.46 5.44
CA GLY A 126 16.61 -7.01 6.79
C GLY A 126 18.13 -7.08 7.04
N THR A 127 18.74 -8.18 6.69
CA THR A 127 20.21 -8.34 6.79
C THR A 127 20.94 -7.36 5.88
N GLY A 128 20.45 -7.20 4.65
CA GLY A 128 21.01 -6.30 3.65
C GLY A 128 21.00 -4.83 4.07
N LEU A 129 19.94 -4.36 4.77
CA LEU A 129 19.85 -2.97 5.23
C LEU A 129 21.01 -2.58 6.15
N ALA A 130 21.51 -3.48 6.96
CA ALA A 130 22.64 -3.22 7.87
C ALA A 130 23.99 -3.13 7.15
N SER A 131 24.18 -3.84 6.04
CA SER A 131 25.45 -3.95 5.34
C SER A 131 25.54 -3.12 4.06
N ASP A 132 24.43 -2.93 3.36
CA ASP A 132 24.31 -2.22 2.07
C ASP A 132 22.92 -1.60 1.95
N TYR A 133 22.72 -0.49 2.66
CA TYR A 133 21.42 0.19 2.77
C TYR A 133 20.81 0.55 1.41
N GLN A 134 21.55 1.31 0.59
CA GLN A 134 21.04 1.79 -0.70
C GLN A 134 20.86 0.64 -1.69
N GLY A 135 21.84 -0.24 -1.80
CA GLY A 135 21.74 -1.41 -2.68
C GLY A 135 20.60 -2.35 -2.29
N THR A 136 20.28 -2.45 -0.99
CA THR A 136 19.15 -3.26 -0.53
C THR A 136 17.81 -2.66 -0.93
N ILE A 137 17.63 -1.35 -0.76
CA ILE A 137 16.44 -0.65 -1.27
C ILE A 137 16.34 -0.83 -2.79
N GLU A 138 17.40 -0.63 -3.53
CA GLU A 138 17.38 -0.77 -4.98
C GLU A 138 17.02 -2.19 -5.45
N ARG A 139 17.48 -3.24 -4.74
CA ARG A 139 17.09 -4.64 -5.01
C ARG A 139 15.61 -4.87 -4.76
N PHE A 140 15.06 -4.28 -3.68
CA PHE A 140 13.63 -4.36 -3.39
C PHE A 140 12.80 -3.68 -4.48
N LEU A 141 13.17 -2.46 -4.89
CA LEU A 141 12.50 -1.76 -5.99
C LEU A 141 12.58 -2.52 -7.32
N ALA A 142 13.68 -3.22 -7.57
CA ALA A 142 13.80 -4.08 -8.74
C ALA A 142 12.81 -5.26 -8.69
N LEU A 143 12.57 -5.84 -7.50
CA LEU A 143 11.58 -6.89 -7.30
C LEU A 143 10.14 -6.36 -7.49
N GLU A 144 9.83 -5.14 -7.02
CA GLU A 144 8.54 -4.48 -7.24
C GLU A 144 8.23 -4.26 -8.74
N ALA A 145 9.24 -3.84 -9.50
CA ALA A 145 9.08 -3.60 -10.94
C ALA A 145 9.04 -4.91 -11.77
N LEU A 146 9.48 -6.03 -11.18
CA LEU A 146 9.59 -7.30 -11.90
C LEU A 146 8.22 -7.81 -12.33
N GLY A 147 8.13 -8.25 -13.59
CA GLY A 147 6.88 -8.77 -14.17
C GLY A 147 6.01 -7.70 -14.87
N SER A 148 6.26 -6.42 -14.67
CA SER A 148 5.57 -5.36 -15.40
C SER A 148 6.03 -5.27 -16.86
N ASP A 149 5.10 -4.94 -17.76
CA ASP A 149 5.44 -4.61 -19.17
C ASP A 149 6.26 -3.32 -19.27
N HIS A 150 6.21 -2.48 -18.23
CA HIS A 150 6.93 -1.22 -18.11
C HIS A 150 8.06 -1.26 -17.08
N ALA A 151 8.53 -2.48 -16.69
CA ALA A 151 9.45 -2.70 -15.57
C ALA A 151 10.66 -1.75 -15.53
N ARG A 152 11.30 -1.49 -16.68
CA ARG A 152 12.45 -0.58 -16.77
C ARG A 152 12.09 0.87 -16.39
N ASN A 153 10.95 1.37 -16.88
CA ASN A 153 10.48 2.72 -16.60
C ASN A 153 9.97 2.85 -15.16
N GLU A 154 9.25 1.83 -14.68
CA GLU A 154 8.77 1.76 -13.29
C GLU A 154 9.95 1.75 -12.32
N LEU A 155 10.95 0.89 -12.53
CA LEU A 155 12.15 0.85 -11.70
C LEU A 155 12.88 2.21 -11.68
N ARG A 156 13.03 2.86 -12.84
CA ARG A 156 13.64 4.20 -12.89
C ARG A 156 12.85 5.21 -12.09
N THR A 157 11.51 5.18 -12.18
CA THR A 157 10.63 6.07 -11.42
C THR A 157 10.75 5.80 -9.93
N LEU A 158 10.68 4.54 -9.50
CA LEU A 158 10.82 4.13 -8.10
C LEU A 158 12.16 4.58 -7.53
N LYS A 159 13.28 4.32 -8.24
CA LYS A 159 14.63 4.77 -7.83
C LYS A 159 14.74 6.30 -7.71
N THR A 160 14.09 7.04 -8.60
CA THR A 160 14.08 8.51 -8.52
C THR A 160 13.25 8.98 -7.34
N GLN A 161 12.12 8.34 -7.07
CA GLN A 161 11.19 8.76 -6.03
C GLN A 161 11.68 8.41 -4.62
N VAL A 162 12.24 7.22 -4.40
CA VAL A 162 12.56 6.72 -3.06
C VAL A 162 13.40 7.69 -2.22
N PHE A 163 14.34 8.41 -2.85
CA PHE A 163 15.20 9.38 -2.18
C PHE A 163 14.83 10.85 -2.44
N ALA A 164 13.74 11.10 -3.18
CA ALA A 164 13.35 12.47 -3.56
C ALA A 164 12.97 13.37 -2.37
N ARG A 165 12.60 12.78 -1.22
CA ARG A 165 12.28 13.48 0.03
C ARG A 165 13.24 13.12 1.18
N GLY A 166 14.45 12.68 0.84
CA GLY A 166 15.46 12.18 1.77
C GLY A 166 15.40 10.67 1.94
N GLU A 167 16.42 10.13 2.60
CA GLU A 167 16.51 8.69 2.86
C GLU A 167 15.47 8.27 3.93
N PRO A 168 14.73 7.16 3.72
CA PRO A 168 13.90 6.58 4.78
C PRO A 168 14.72 6.23 6.01
N ALA A 169 14.12 6.36 7.20
CA ALA A 169 14.78 5.98 8.44
C ALA A 169 15.01 4.47 8.51
N LEU A 170 16.22 4.03 8.88
CA LEU A 170 16.58 2.61 8.98
C LEU A 170 15.63 1.84 9.93
N SER A 171 15.25 2.46 11.06
CA SER A 171 14.29 1.87 12.00
C SER A 171 12.95 1.59 11.35
N ALA A 172 12.40 2.57 10.60
CA ALA A 172 11.12 2.40 9.92
C ALA A 172 11.16 1.36 8.80
N LEU A 173 12.31 1.25 8.10
CA LEU A 173 12.50 0.17 7.12
C LEU A 173 12.54 -1.20 7.80
N SER A 174 13.23 -1.32 8.95
CA SER A 174 13.27 -2.57 9.72
C SER A 174 11.91 -2.94 10.29
N ASP A 175 11.18 -1.97 10.86
CA ASP A 175 9.80 -2.16 11.34
C ASP A 175 8.89 -2.63 10.19
N GLY A 176 8.99 -1.99 9.04
CA GLY A 176 8.18 -2.34 7.88
C GLY A 176 8.43 -3.76 7.36
N LEU A 177 9.69 -4.22 7.31
CA LEU A 177 10.01 -5.61 6.95
C LEU A 177 9.45 -6.59 7.98
N HIS A 178 9.57 -6.26 9.27
CA HIS A 178 8.97 -7.07 10.33
C HIS A 178 7.44 -7.16 10.19
N LEU A 179 6.77 -6.05 9.87
CA LEU A 179 5.34 -6.04 9.61
C LEU A 179 4.94 -6.93 8.43
N LEU A 180 5.69 -6.88 7.33
CA LEU A 180 5.44 -7.72 6.15
C LEU A 180 5.65 -9.20 6.46
N ASP A 181 6.61 -9.53 7.33
CA ASP A 181 6.89 -10.91 7.73
C ASP A 181 5.87 -11.44 8.75
N ALA A 182 5.51 -10.65 9.77
CA ALA A 182 4.75 -11.10 10.92
C ALA A 182 3.23 -10.92 10.83
N SER A 183 2.73 -10.02 9.94
CA SER A 183 1.30 -9.70 9.90
C SER A 183 0.46 -10.86 9.37
N ASP A 184 -0.63 -11.15 10.10
CA ASP A 184 -1.65 -12.11 9.66
C ASP A 184 -3.06 -11.62 10.08
N PHE A 185 -3.75 -10.96 9.15
CA PHE A 185 -5.12 -10.46 9.34
C PHE A 185 -6.18 -11.37 8.72
N ARG A 186 -5.83 -12.58 8.29
CA ARG A 186 -6.73 -13.50 7.58
C ARG A 186 -8.01 -13.79 8.35
N ALA A 187 -7.87 -14.08 9.66
CA ALA A 187 -9.01 -14.36 10.52
C ALA A 187 -9.97 -13.17 10.70
N GLU A 188 -9.48 -11.95 10.44
CA GLU A 188 -10.23 -10.72 10.60
C GLU A 188 -10.93 -10.26 9.30
N MET A 189 -10.58 -10.82 8.15
CA MET A 189 -11.15 -10.40 6.86
C MET A 189 -12.68 -10.40 6.80
N PRO A 190 -13.40 -11.39 7.39
CA PRO A 190 -14.87 -11.36 7.41
C PRO A 190 -15.48 -10.20 8.23
N ARG A 191 -14.68 -9.51 9.06
CA ARG A 191 -15.12 -8.36 9.86
C ARG A 191 -15.09 -7.03 9.08
N LEU A 192 -14.53 -7.00 7.88
CA LEU A 192 -14.52 -5.81 7.04
C LEU A 192 -15.96 -5.51 6.58
N ALA A 193 -16.59 -4.52 7.22
CA ALA A 193 -18.01 -4.22 7.04
C ALA A 193 -18.31 -3.21 5.91
N MET A 194 -17.28 -2.51 5.43
CA MET A 194 -17.42 -1.52 4.36
C MET A 194 -17.14 -2.14 2.98
N PRO A 195 -17.66 -1.54 1.88
CA PRO A 195 -17.28 -1.94 0.53
C PRO A 195 -15.77 -1.94 0.36
N SER A 196 -15.21 -2.98 -0.28
CA SER A 196 -13.79 -3.08 -0.55
C SER A 196 -13.48 -3.46 -2.00
N LEU A 197 -12.41 -2.86 -2.55
CA LEU A 197 -11.86 -3.12 -3.87
C LEU A 197 -10.44 -3.65 -3.72
N TRP A 198 -10.20 -4.84 -4.25
CA TRP A 198 -8.90 -5.52 -4.24
C TRP A 198 -8.34 -5.52 -5.66
N PHE A 199 -7.30 -4.72 -5.90
CA PHE A 199 -6.69 -4.58 -7.22
C PHE A 199 -5.33 -5.29 -7.25
N ALA A 200 -5.26 -6.42 -7.95
CA ALA A 200 -4.11 -7.30 -8.04
C ALA A 200 -3.39 -7.18 -9.38
N GLY A 201 -2.06 -7.16 -9.34
CA GLY A 201 -1.22 -7.41 -10.51
C GLY A 201 -1.02 -8.91 -10.71
N ARG A 202 -1.40 -9.46 -11.86
CA ARG A 202 -1.23 -10.90 -12.16
C ARG A 202 0.23 -11.35 -12.14
N ARG A 203 1.15 -10.43 -12.43
CA ARG A 203 2.58 -10.69 -12.52
C ARG A 203 3.36 -10.15 -11.32
N ASP A 204 2.65 -9.70 -10.28
CA ASP A 204 3.26 -9.28 -9.02
C ASP A 204 4.06 -10.43 -8.40
N ARG A 205 5.30 -10.14 -7.98
CA ARG A 205 6.22 -11.10 -7.37
C ARG A 205 6.31 -11.01 -5.86
N LEU A 206 5.70 -9.97 -5.27
CA LEU A 206 5.64 -9.76 -3.82
C LEU A 206 4.28 -10.14 -3.26
N VAL A 207 3.21 -9.82 -3.97
CA VAL A 207 1.83 -10.12 -3.55
C VAL A 207 1.16 -11.00 -4.57
N ASN A 208 0.92 -12.25 -4.18
CA ASN A 208 0.26 -13.22 -5.03
C ASN A 208 -1.21 -12.80 -5.31
N ALA A 209 -1.60 -12.75 -6.58
CA ALA A 209 -2.96 -12.41 -6.98
C ALA A 209 -4.02 -13.33 -6.32
N ASN A 210 -3.69 -14.60 -6.05
CA ASN A 210 -4.60 -15.51 -5.36
C ASN A 210 -4.79 -15.13 -3.88
N ALA A 211 -3.79 -14.53 -3.22
CA ALA A 211 -3.94 -13.98 -1.86
C ALA A 211 -5.01 -12.89 -1.83
N MET A 212 -4.93 -11.97 -2.79
CA MET A 212 -5.90 -10.87 -2.90
C MET A 212 -7.29 -11.35 -3.31
N ARG A 213 -7.37 -12.34 -4.20
CA ARG A 213 -8.66 -12.96 -4.59
C ARG A 213 -9.31 -13.64 -3.40
N TRP A 214 -8.54 -14.37 -2.61
CA TRP A 214 -9.00 -15.02 -1.39
C TRP A 214 -9.51 -13.96 -0.39
N ALA A 215 -8.74 -12.90 -0.13
CA ALA A 215 -9.10 -11.84 0.80
C ALA A 215 -10.37 -11.09 0.37
N ALA A 216 -10.50 -10.79 -0.95
CA ALA A 216 -11.72 -10.22 -1.50
C ALA A 216 -12.94 -11.14 -1.25
N GLY A 217 -12.78 -12.45 -1.44
CA GLY A 217 -13.84 -13.42 -1.15
C GLY A 217 -14.25 -13.46 0.33
N GLN A 218 -13.28 -13.40 1.26
CA GLN A 218 -13.55 -13.40 2.69
C GLN A 218 -14.22 -12.11 3.18
N SER A 219 -13.89 -10.97 2.58
CA SER A 219 -14.44 -9.66 2.95
C SER A 219 -15.69 -9.27 2.15
N GLY A 220 -16.18 -10.12 1.24
CA GLY A 220 -17.26 -9.77 0.33
C GLY A 220 -16.90 -8.62 -0.64
N GLY A 221 -15.62 -8.39 -0.86
CA GLY A 221 -15.10 -7.30 -1.67
C GLY A 221 -15.07 -7.60 -3.17
N ARG A 222 -14.95 -6.54 -3.96
CA ARG A 222 -14.75 -6.64 -5.41
C ARG A 222 -13.28 -6.94 -5.71
N TYR A 223 -13.02 -7.99 -6.47
CA TYR A 223 -11.69 -8.33 -6.98
C TYR A 223 -11.52 -7.87 -8.43
N VAL A 224 -10.38 -7.23 -8.70
CA VAL A 224 -9.95 -6.85 -10.06
C VAL A 224 -8.51 -7.28 -10.26
N GLU A 225 -8.24 -8.00 -11.35
CA GLU A 225 -6.91 -8.44 -11.72
C GLU A 225 -6.50 -7.80 -13.05
N CYS A 226 -5.31 -7.24 -13.10
CA CYS A 226 -4.72 -6.66 -14.29
C CYS A 226 -3.39 -7.31 -14.65
N ASN A 227 -2.99 -7.22 -15.90
CA ASN A 227 -1.72 -7.77 -16.37
C ASN A 227 -0.55 -6.80 -16.04
N THR A 228 -0.34 -6.54 -14.75
CA THR A 228 0.63 -5.60 -14.20
C THR A 228 1.53 -6.27 -13.16
N GLY A 229 2.59 -5.57 -12.72
CA GLY A 229 3.40 -5.89 -11.54
C GLY A 229 2.83 -5.29 -10.26
N HIS A 230 3.72 -5.01 -9.29
CA HIS A 230 3.39 -4.60 -7.93
C HIS A 230 2.91 -3.14 -7.81
N ALA A 231 3.33 -2.23 -8.72
CA ALA A 231 3.01 -0.81 -8.71
C ALA A 231 2.17 -0.39 -9.94
N PRO A 232 0.92 -0.88 -10.09
CA PRO A 232 0.11 -0.67 -11.30
C PRO A 232 -0.16 0.80 -11.62
N PHE A 233 -0.15 1.69 -10.63
CA PHE A 233 -0.36 3.12 -10.81
C PHE A 233 0.79 3.83 -11.55
N LEU A 234 1.96 3.21 -11.71
CA LEU A 234 3.07 3.80 -12.47
C LEU A 234 2.87 3.65 -13.99
N GLY A 235 2.41 2.48 -14.41
CA GLY A 235 2.19 2.19 -15.85
C GLY A 235 0.73 2.28 -16.30
N HIS A 236 -0.23 2.20 -15.37
CA HIS A 236 -1.66 2.05 -15.68
C HIS A 236 -2.56 2.99 -14.85
N ALA A 237 -2.07 4.19 -14.50
CA ALA A 237 -2.76 5.16 -13.64
C ALA A 237 -4.19 5.46 -14.10
N GLN A 238 -4.40 5.69 -15.38
CA GLN A 238 -5.71 6.05 -15.94
C GLN A 238 -6.76 4.94 -15.74
N SER A 239 -6.43 3.69 -16.06
CA SER A 239 -7.35 2.57 -15.92
C SER A 239 -7.64 2.24 -14.44
N LEU A 240 -6.62 2.35 -13.60
CA LEU A 240 -6.77 2.19 -12.16
C LEU A 240 -7.66 3.29 -11.56
N ALA A 241 -7.43 4.56 -11.92
CA ALA A 241 -8.25 5.67 -11.48
C ALA A 241 -9.72 5.52 -11.92
N ALA A 242 -9.97 5.09 -13.16
CA ALA A 242 -11.32 4.80 -13.63
C ALA A 242 -12.00 3.70 -12.79
N THR A 243 -11.26 2.65 -12.41
CA THR A 243 -11.75 1.57 -11.56
C THR A 243 -12.08 2.06 -10.15
N ILE A 244 -11.21 2.92 -9.56
CA ILE A 244 -11.43 3.52 -8.23
C ILE A 244 -12.64 4.45 -8.24
N ARG A 245 -12.82 5.28 -9.28
CA ARG A 245 -13.98 6.15 -9.43
C ARG A 245 -15.28 5.36 -9.50
N ALA A 246 -15.34 4.36 -10.36
CA ALA A 246 -16.52 3.50 -10.50
C ALA A 246 -16.85 2.74 -9.19
N PHE A 247 -15.83 2.38 -8.41
CA PHE A 247 -16.03 1.80 -7.08
C PHE A 247 -16.59 2.84 -6.11
N ALA A 248 -16.04 4.04 -6.07
CA ALA A 248 -16.46 5.11 -5.16
C ALA A 248 -17.91 5.56 -5.41
N GLU A 249 -18.35 5.62 -6.67
CA GLU A 249 -19.74 5.91 -7.07
C GLU A 249 -20.73 4.88 -6.53
N GLY A 250 -20.31 3.66 -6.31
CA GLY A 250 -21.13 2.58 -5.73
C GLY A 250 -21.19 2.57 -4.20
N ILE A 251 -20.43 3.45 -3.52
CA ILE A 251 -20.43 3.52 -2.04
C ILE A 251 -21.57 4.45 -1.57
N PRO A 252 -22.45 3.97 -0.68
CA PRO A 252 -23.48 4.83 -0.09
C PRO A 252 -22.90 6.07 0.60
N ALA A 253 -23.63 7.18 0.53
CA ALA A 253 -23.24 8.46 1.14
C ALA A 253 -23.06 8.40 2.67
#